data_343f898938f3c59e93fedf42a80e5cb3
#
_entry.id   343f898938f3c59e93fedf42a80e5cb3
#
_cell.length_a   1.000
_cell.length_b   1.000
_cell.length_c   1.000
_cell.angle_alpha   90.00
_cell.angle_beta   90.00
_cell.angle_gamma   90.00
#
_symmetry.space_group_name_H-M   'P 1'
#
loop_
_entity.id
_entity.type
_entity.pdbx_description
1 polymer ?
#
loop_
_entity_poly.entity_id
_entity_poly.type
_entity_poly.pdbx_seq_one_letter_code
_entity_poly.pdbx_strand_id
1 'polypeptide(L)'
;MHPVLKLIQTRAQVTSVAGHTPLVLDSPHSGTVYPEDFRPVCDLATLRRAEDTHVEKLYAFASDRGAAWIEAHFPRSYLDANRDMTEVDTTMLDGPWTEPVSTDPRVLSKVRLGKGLIWKLTDEGLPIYDRPLTVAEVRQRIDQCWRPYHAAVAQAIDEAHARHGYSLHINCHSMPAIAGSHATDFPGLAHADFVIGDRDGSTADPALSQRLCAHLRAGGYSVDYNHPYKGVELVRRHGNPAANRHSIQVEINRKLYMDEATLALHAGFEPLRRDLRALVGLLLATDPRQLAPA
;
A
#
# COMPACT_ATOMS: atom_id res chain seq x y z
N MET A 1 -16.86 26.13 35.28
CA MET A 1 -17.25 26.01 33.85
C MET A 1 -16.36 24.97 33.22
N HIS A 2 -16.84 23.75 33.00
CA HIS A 2 -16.10 22.68 32.35
C HIS A 2 -16.02 22.94 30.83
N PRO A 3 -14.85 22.79 30.20
CA PRO A 3 -14.80 22.83 28.75
C PRO A 3 -15.49 21.58 28.18
N VAL A 4 -16.38 21.84 27.26
CA VAL A 4 -17.17 20.90 26.47
C VAL A 4 -16.24 19.83 25.90
N LEU A 5 -16.47 18.57 26.25
CA LEU A 5 -15.98 17.39 25.55
C LEU A 5 -16.41 17.51 24.08
N LYS A 6 -15.47 17.87 23.21
CA LYS A 6 -15.65 17.69 21.77
C LYS A 6 -15.86 16.18 21.56
N LEU A 7 -17.06 15.82 21.14
CA LEU A 7 -17.34 14.51 20.54
C LEU A 7 -16.24 14.24 19.50
N ILE A 8 -15.41 13.24 19.79
CA ILE A 8 -14.51 12.66 18.81
C ILE A 8 -15.44 11.97 17.81
N GLN A 9 -15.77 12.66 16.72
CA GLN A 9 -16.32 11.97 15.56
C GLN A 9 -15.33 10.85 15.23
N THR A 10 -15.82 9.62 15.22
CA THR A 10 -15.07 8.47 14.68
C THR A 10 -14.58 8.87 13.31
N ARG A 11 -13.28 9.18 13.19
CA ARG A 11 -12.69 9.50 11.89
C ARG A 11 -12.94 8.34 10.96
N ALA A 12 -13.41 8.62 9.76
CA ALA A 12 -13.52 7.59 8.72
C ALA A 12 -12.17 6.88 8.60
N GLN A 13 -12.19 5.55 8.57
CA GLN A 13 -10.96 4.75 8.46
C GLN A 13 -10.32 4.84 7.07
N VAL A 14 -11.07 5.34 6.09
CA VAL A 14 -10.68 5.43 4.69
C VAL A 14 -11.15 6.78 4.13
N THR A 15 -10.26 7.45 3.40
CA THR A 15 -10.65 8.55 2.51
C THR A 15 -10.79 8.01 1.09
N SER A 16 -11.86 8.40 0.40
CA SER A 16 -12.04 8.12 -1.02
C SER A 16 -12.46 9.41 -1.72
N VAL A 17 -11.65 9.85 -2.68
CA VAL A 17 -11.93 11.00 -3.55
C VAL A 17 -12.19 10.47 -4.96
N ALA A 18 -13.39 10.72 -5.48
CA ALA A 18 -13.77 10.29 -6.83
C ALA A 18 -12.93 10.99 -7.90
N GLY A 19 -12.53 10.23 -8.92
CA GLY A 19 -11.83 10.75 -10.10
C GLY A 19 -12.74 10.89 -11.32
N HIS A 20 -12.21 11.54 -12.35
CA HIS A 20 -12.87 11.62 -13.67
C HIS A 20 -11.94 11.23 -14.82
N THR A 21 -10.73 10.80 -14.53
CA THR A 21 -9.73 10.25 -15.46
C THR A 21 -9.65 8.71 -15.32
N PRO A 22 -8.96 8.00 -16.21
CA PRO A 22 -8.77 6.55 -16.06
C PRO A 22 -7.80 6.17 -14.91
N LEU A 23 -7.17 7.14 -14.25
CA LEU A 23 -6.14 6.92 -13.25
C LEU A 23 -6.73 6.84 -11.84
N VAL A 24 -6.37 5.79 -11.12
CA VAL A 24 -6.71 5.53 -9.73
C VAL A 24 -5.42 5.34 -8.93
N LEU A 25 -5.24 6.06 -7.84
CA LEU A 25 -4.13 5.86 -6.92
C LEU A 25 -4.66 5.45 -5.56
N ASP A 26 -3.95 4.57 -4.88
CA ASP A 26 -4.23 4.24 -3.49
C ASP A 26 -2.98 4.21 -2.62
N SER A 27 -3.12 4.50 -1.33
CA SER A 27 -2.08 4.41 -0.30
C SER A 27 -2.60 3.60 0.88
N PRO A 28 -2.30 2.30 0.93
CA PRO A 28 -2.81 1.40 1.96
C PRO A 28 -2.05 1.47 3.29
N HIS A 29 -0.83 2.03 3.30
CA HIS A 29 0.11 1.88 4.42
C HIS A 29 0.63 3.19 5.01
N SER A 30 0.14 4.35 4.56
CA SER A 30 0.56 5.65 5.10
C SER A 30 -0.25 6.10 6.33
N GLY A 31 -1.22 5.29 6.77
CA GLY A 31 -2.11 5.64 7.87
C GLY A 31 -1.40 5.73 9.22
N THR A 32 -1.69 6.80 9.96
CA THR A 32 -1.10 7.15 11.26
C THR A 32 -2.14 7.30 12.37
N VAL A 33 -3.40 6.94 12.12
CA VAL A 33 -4.48 6.97 13.11
C VAL A 33 -4.54 5.62 13.81
N TYR A 34 -3.93 5.56 14.99
CA TYR A 34 -3.88 4.35 15.82
C TYR A 34 -5.19 4.21 16.62
N PRO A 35 -6.02 3.17 16.35
CA PRO A 35 -7.28 2.98 17.07
C PRO A 35 -7.04 2.64 18.56
N GLU A 36 -7.95 3.10 19.44
CA GLU A 36 -7.84 2.84 20.89
C GLU A 36 -7.87 1.36 21.24
N ASP A 37 -8.56 0.54 20.44
CA ASP A 37 -8.66 -0.91 20.62
C ASP A 37 -7.41 -1.67 20.12
N PHE A 38 -6.45 -0.99 19.50
CA PHE A 38 -5.21 -1.62 19.06
C PHE A 38 -4.40 -2.20 20.19
N ARG A 39 -4.16 -1.43 21.26
CA ARG A 39 -3.44 -1.81 22.50
C ARG A 39 -2.15 -2.60 22.24
N PRO A 40 -1.21 -2.08 21.47
CA PRO A 40 0.08 -2.71 21.26
C PRO A 40 0.94 -2.63 22.52
N VAL A 41 1.86 -3.60 22.70
CA VAL A 41 2.84 -3.56 23.80
C VAL A 41 4.15 -2.90 23.43
N CYS A 42 4.45 -2.78 22.15
CA CYS A 42 5.61 -2.02 21.65
C CYS A 42 5.29 -0.52 21.58
N ASP A 43 6.32 0.30 21.62
CA ASP A 43 6.18 1.74 21.55
C ASP A 43 5.73 2.22 20.13
N LEU A 44 5.17 3.43 20.11
CA LEU A 44 4.65 4.02 18.87
C LEU A 44 5.76 4.27 17.84
N ALA A 45 6.97 4.63 18.26
CA ALA A 45 8.07 4.89 17.35
C ALA A 45 8.47 3.62 16.57
N THR A 46 8.49 2.48 17.27
CA THR A 46 8.72 1.16 16.66
C THR A 46 7.62 0.79 15.67
N LEU A 47 6.35 0.97 16.01
CA LEU A 47 5.22 0.71 15.10
C LEU A 47 5.28 1.58 13.84
N ARG A 48 5.64 2.84 13.99
CA ARG A 48 5.70 3.80 12.88
C ARG A 48 6.77 3.49 11.85
N ARG A 49 7.80 2.71 12.17
CA ARG A 49 8.79 2.27 11.19
C ARG A 49 8.21 1.39 10.09
N ALA A 50 7.10 0.69 10.40
CA ALA A 50 6.39 -0.12 9.44
C ALA A 50 5.54 0.69 8.45
N GLU A 51 5.24 1.96 8.77
CA GLU A 51 4.42 2.83 7.90
C GLU A 51 5.17 3.19 6.62
N ASP A 52 4.43 3.35 5.53
CA ASP A 52 4.90 4.01 4.32
C ASP A 52 4.73 5.53 4.50
N THR A 53 5.46 6.06 5.49
CA THR A 53 5.30 7.41 6.02
C THR A 53 5.42 8.47 4.92
N HIS A 54 4.47 9.40 4.86
CA HIS A 54 4.37 10.52 3.92
C HIS A 54 4.07 10.16 2.47
N VAL A 55 3.78 8.90 2.12
CA VAL A 55 3.38 8.52 0.76
C VAL A 55 2.11 9.27 0.36
N GLU A 56 1.16 9.43 1.28
CA GLU A 56 -0.06 10.22 1.06
C GLU A 56 0.25 11.67 0.66
N LYS A 57 1.29 12.28 1.26
CA LYS A 57 1.70 13.66 0.95
C LYS A 57 2.40 13.76 -0.40
N LEU A 58 3.17 12.73 -0.78
CA LEU A 58 3.84 12.68 -2.07
C LEU A 58 2.82 12.68 -3.22
N TYR A 59 1.69 11.99 -3.06
CA TYR A 59 0.68 11.82 -4.10
C TYR A 59 -0.59 12.66 -3.93
N ALA A 60 -0.75 13.45 -2.84
CA ALA A 60 -1.93 14.26 -2.55
C ALA A 60 -2.41 15.16 -3.70
N PHE A 61 -1.51 15.53 -4.62
CA PHE A 61 -1.83 16.33 -5.80
C PHE A 61 -2.60 15.57 -6.89
N ALA A 62 -2.67 14.23 -6.82
CA ALA A 62 -3.23 13.42 -7.91
C ALA A 62 -4.73 13.67 -8.10
N SER A 63 -5.46 13.91 -7.03
CA SER A 63 -6.88 14.28 -7.08
C SER A 63 -7.12 15.61 -7.79
N ASP A 64 -6.22 16.60 -7.64
CA ASP A 64 -6.28 17.88 -8.38
C ASP A 64 -6.08 17.70 -9.89
N ARG A 65 -5.50 16.55 -10.29
CA ARG A 65 -5.32 16.15 -11.68
C ARG A 65 -6.45 15.26 -12.20
N GLY A 66 -7.50 15.06 -11.40
CA GLY A 66 -8.67 14.28 -11.75
C GLY A 66 -8.53 12.76 -11.55
N ALA A 67 -7.44 12.29 -10.97
CA ALA A 67 -7.31 10.89 -10.56
C ALA A 67 -8.19 10.60 -9.34
N ALA A 68 -8.72 9.38 -9.23
CA ALA A 68 -9.28 8.92 -7.98
C ALA A 68 -8.17 8.69 -6.95
N TRP A 69 -8.44 9.00 -5.68
CA TRP A 69 -7.51 8.82 -4.58
C TRP A 69 -8.16 8.07 -3.43
N ILE A 70 -7.53 6.98 -2.99
CA ILE A 70 -7.98 6.20 -1.85
C ILE A 70 -6.84 6.11 -0.83
N GLU A 71 -7.14 6.35 0.45
CA GLU A 71 -6.15 6.38 1.53
C GLU A 71 -6.68 5.68 2.76
N ALA A 72 -5.87 4.74 3.30
CA ALA A 72 -6.10 4.17 4.61
C ALA A 72 -5.57 5.11 5.70
N HIS A 73 -6.37 5.35 6.75
CA HIS A 73 -5.93 6.12 7.91
C HIS A 73 -5.42 5.24 9.05
N PHE A 74 -5.81 3.97 9.10
CA PHE A 74 -5.32 3.00 10.06
C PHE A 74 -3.91 2.51 9.69
N PRO A 75 -3.05 2.19 10.69
CA PRO A 75 -1.71 1.70 10.40
C PRO A 75 -1.75 0.24 9.91
N ARG A 76 -0.83 -0.11 9.02
CA ARG A 76 -0.73 -1.48 8.49
C ARG A 76 -0.46 -2.53 9.57
N SER A 77 0.14 -2.15 10.69
CA SER A 77 0.36 -3.05 11.82
C SER A 77 -0.93 -3.42 12.57
N TYR A 78 -1.97 -2.58 12.49
CA TYR A 78 -3.31 -2.86 13.02
C TYR A 78 -4.09 -3.79 12.10
N LEU A 79 -4.07 -3.49 10.78
CA LEU A 79 -4.60 -4.31 9.71
C LEU A 79 -3.88 -3.95 8.41
N ASP A 80 -3.30 -4.92 7.71
CA ASP A 80 -2.62 -4.70 6.44
C ASP A 80 -3.61 -4.81 5.27
N ALA A 81 -4.02 -3.65 4.71
CA ALA A 81 -4.97 -3.60 3.61
C ALA A 81 -4.41 -4.18 2.30
N ASN A 82 -3.09 -4.37 2.19
CA ASN A 82 -2.46 -5.04 1.04
C ASN A 82 -2.19 -6.54 1.29
N ARG A 83 -3.05 -7.17 2.13
CA ARG A 83 -3.10 -8.61 2.39
C ARG A 83 -4.48 -9.16 2.07
N ASP A 84 -4.55 -10.44 1.68
CA ASP A 84 -5.83 -11.12 1.51
C ASP A 84 -6.47 -11.41 2.88
N MET A 85 -7.81 -11.41 2.94
CA MET A 85 -8.54 -11.75 4.18
C MET A 85 -8.23 -13.15 4.70
N THR A 86 -7.73 -14.04 3.85
CA THR A 86 -7.34 -15.41 4.21
C THR A 86 -5.94 -15.49 4.85
N GLU A 87 -5.20 -14.37 4.93
CA GLU A 87 -3.85 -14.31 5.50
C GLU A 87 -3.87 -14.09 7.02
N VAL A 88 -4.78 -14.77 7.72
CA VAL A 88 -4.92 -14.71 9.18
C VAL A 88 -4.02 -15.74 9.85
N ASP A 89 -3.20 -15.30 10.81
CA ASP A 89 -2.50 -16.22 11.75
C ASP A 89 -3.46 -16.66 12.86
N THR A 90 -4.06 -17.83 12.70
CA THR A 90 -5.02 -18.35 13.69
C THR A 90 -4.39 -18.68 15.03
N THR A 91 -3.05 -18.79 15.12
CA THR A 91 -2.34 -19.07 16.36
C THR A 91 -2.32 -17.89 17.33
N MET A 92 -2.64 -16.68 16.85
CA MET A 92 -2.72 -15.48 17.68
C MET A 92 -4.15 -15.20 18.20
N LEU A 93 -5.12 -16.10 17.92
CA LEU A 93 -6.52 -15.87 18.25
C LEU A 93 -6.95 -16.63 19.51
N ASP A 94 -7.81 -15.98 20.29
CA ASP A 94 -8.56 -16.60 21.38
C ASP A 94 -9.91 -17.09 20.84
N GLY A 95 -9.92 -18.35 20.40
CA GLY A 95 -11.10 -19.03 19.88
C GLY A 95 -10.97 -19.49 18.41
N PRO A 96 -11.94 -20.29 17.96
CA PRO A 96 -11.89 -20.88 16.61
C PRO A 96 -12.17 -19.87 15.51
N TRP A 97 -11.28 -19.81 14.53
CA TRP A 97 -11.50 -19.07 13.29
C TRP A 97 -12.26 -19.96 12.30
N THR A 98 -13.41 -19.49 11.82
CA THR A 98 -14.31 -20.26 10.97
C THR A 98 -14.27 -19.85 9.49
N GLU A 99 -13.61 -18.71 9.20
CA GLU A 99 -13.45 -18.24 7.83
C GLU A 99 -12.29 -18.97 7.13
N PRO A 100 -12.23 -18.98 5.79
CA PRO A 100 -11.11 -19.56 5.07
C PRO A 100 -9.76 -18.96 5.46
N VAL A 101 -8.72 -19.79 5.51
CA VAL A 101 -7.32 -19.37 5.62
C VAL A 101 -6.55 -19.85 4.40
N SER A 102 -5.55 -19.06 3.99
CA SER A 102 -4.71 -19.40 2.85
C SER A 102 -3.95 -20.70 3.09
N THR A 103 -3.84 -21.51 2.04
CA THR A 103 -3.00 -22.71 2.01
C THR A 103 -1.77 -22.55 1.11
N ASP A 104 -1.59 -21.39 0.46
CA ASP A 104 -0.41 -21.11 -0.36
C ASP A 104 0.83 -21.02 0.53
N PRO A 105 1.85 -21.87 0.31
CA PRO A 105 3.08 -21.87 1.13
C PRO A 105 3.81 -20.52 1.15
N ARG A 106 3.75 -19.74 0.07
CA ARG A 106 4.39 -18.42 -0.04
C ARG A 106 3.67 -17.40 0.85
N VAL A 107 2.36 -17.46 0.90
CA VAL A 107 1.53 -16.64 1.80
C VAL A 107 1.78 -17.04 3.25
N LEU A 108 1.74 -18.34 3.54
CA LEU A 108 1.98 -18.88 4.88
C LEU A 108 3.38 -18.55 5.40
N SER A 109 4.40 -18.43 4.54
CA SER A 109 5.73 -18.01 4.98
C SER A 109 5.71 -16.60 5.59
N LYS A 110 4.99 -15.67 4.98
CA LYS A 110 4.82 -14.28 5.49
C LYS A 110 3.98 -14.23 6.77
N VAL A 111 2.90 -15.00 6.83
CA VAL A 111 2.06 -15.13 8.04
C VAL A 111 2.90 -15.65 9.21
N ARG A 112 3.73 -16.68 9.02
CA ARG A 112 4.63 -17.25 10.05
C ARG A 112 5.68 -16.23 10.53
N LEU A 113 6.09 -15.30 9.68
CA LEU A 113 6.98 -14.19 10.05
C LEU A 113 6.22 -13.03 10.75
N GLY A 114 4.94 -13.23 11.07
CA GLY A 114 4.13 -12.26 11.76
C GLY A 114 3.66 -11.09 10.89
N LYS A 115 3.62 -11.27 9.56
CA LYS A 115 3.28 -10.24 8.55
C LYS A 115 2.04 -10.64 7.73
N GLY A 116 1.05 -11.25 8.39
CA GLY A 116 -0.25 -11.56 7.80
C GLY A 116 -1.19 -10.35 7.73
N LEU A 117 -2.50 -10.61 7.61
CA LEU A 117 -3.55 -9.59 7.62
C LEU A 117 -3.50 -8.72 8.88
N ILE A 118 -3.30 -9.35 10.03
CA ILE A 118 -3.01 -8.71 11.31
C ILE A 118 -1.55 -8.99 11.64
N TRP A 119 -0.77 -7.95 11.85
CA TRP A 119 0.64 -8.12 12.17
C TRP A 119 0.82 -8.62 13.60
N LYS A 120 1.64 -9.64 13.77
CA LYS A 120 2.02 -10.23 15.06
C LYS A 120 3.34 -9.66 15.59
N LEU A 121 4.26 -9.39 14.66
CA LEU A 121 5.61 -8.91 14.94
C LEU A 121 5.90 -7.62 14.17
N THR A 122 6.71 -6.74 14.76
CA THR A 122 7.27 -5.56 14.09
C THR A 122 8.31 -5.95 13.04
N ASP A 123 8.86 -4.97 12.31
CA ASP A 123 9.94 -5.22 11.36
C ASP A 123 11.24 -5.64 12.03
N GLU A 124 11.41 -5.35 13.32
CA GLU A 124 12.51 -5.79 14.15
C GLU A 124 12.27 -7.16 14.82
N GLY A 125 11.11 -7.79 14.58
CA GLY A 125 10.74 -9.06 15.18
C GLY A 125 10.22 -8.96 16.63
N LEU A 126 9.89 -7.77 17.10
CA LEU A 126 9.30 -7.57 18.43
C LEU A 126 7.80 -7.91 18.42
N PRO A 127 7.25 -8.51 19.49
CA PRO A 127 5.83 -8.78 19.57
C PRO A 127 5.03 -7.49 19.64
N ILE A 128 3.93 -7.44 18.86
CA ILE A 128 2.98 -6.32 18.90
C ILE A 128 1.97 -6.51 20.03
N TYR A 129 1.62 -7.75 20.35
CA TYR A 129 0.67 -8.09 21.41
C TYR A 129 1.28 -9.04 22.43
N ASP A 130 0.91 -8.88 23.70
CA ASP A 130 1.21 -9.79 24.83
C ASP A 130 0.02 -10.70 25.19
N ARG A 131 -1.04 -10.63 24.39
CA ARG A 131 -2.29 -11.38 24.54
C ARG A 131 -2.75 -11.94 23.20
N PRO A 132 -3.55 -13.00 23.21
CA PRO A 132 -4.30 -13.37 22.03
C PRO A 132 -5.34 -12.29 21.68
N LEU A 133 -5.66 -12.16 20.39
CA LEU A 133 -6.77 -11.35 19.92
C LEU A 133 -8.04 -12.18 19.90
N THR A 134 -9.17 -11.59 20.26
CA THR A 134 -10.44 -12.27 20.07
C THR A 134 -10.82 -12.34 18.60
N VAL A 135 -11.54 -13.38 18.21
CA VAL A 135 -12.09 -13.52 16.85
C VAL A 135 -12.97 -12.32 16.49
N ALA A 136 -13.69 -11.76 17.49
CA ALA A 136 -14.54 -10.58 17.29
C ALA A 136 -13.71 -9.32 16.95
N GLU A 137 -12.56 -9.10 17.62
CA GLU A 137 -11.65 -7.99 17.30
C GLU A 137 -11.16 -8.08 15.86
N VAL A 138 -10.74 -9.26 15.40
CA VAL A 138 -10.23 -9.42 14.04
C VAL A 138 -11.33 -9.20 12.99
N ARG A 139 -12.54 -9.74 13.22
CA ARG A 139 -13.70 -9.50 12.35
C ARG A 139 -14.08 -8.02 12.29
N GLN A 140 -14.08 -7.33 13.42
CA GLN A 140 -14.34 -5.90 13.50
C GLN A 140 -13.33 -5.11 12.65
N ARG A 141 -12.03 -5.41 12.73
CA ARG A 141 -11.00 -4.77 11.91
C ARG A 141 -11.22 -5.02 10.42
N ILE A 142 -11.55 -6.24 10.03
CA ILE A 142 -11.89 -6.57 8.65
C ILE A 142 -13.08 -5.73 8.17
N ASP A 143 -14.16 -5.66 8.95
CA ASP A 143 -15.39 -4.97 8.57
C ASP A 143 -15.24 -3.45 8.56
N GLN A 144 -14.43 -2.88 9.45
CA GLN A 144 -14.25 -1.42 9.56
C GLN A 144 -13.10 -0.86 8.72
N CYS A 145 -12.10 -1.68 8.38
CA CYS A 145 -10.89 -1.24 7.67
C CYS A 145 -10.74 -1.90 6.30
N TRP A 146 -10.64 -3.23 6.28
CA TRP A 146 -10.32 -3.95 5.05
C TRP A 146 -11.44 -3.83 3.99
N ARG A 147 -12.68 -4.17 4.37
CA ARG A 147 -13.82 -4.13 3.45
C ARG A 147 -14.08 -2.75 2.87
N PRO A 148 -14.14 -1.66 3.67
CA PRO A 148 -14.33 -0.32 3.15
C PRO A 148 -13.20 0.12 2.22
N TYR A 149 -11.94 -0.21 2.55
CA TYR A 149 -10.79 0.12 1.72
C TYR A 149 -10.88 -0.56 0.35
N HIS A 150 -11.03 -1.88 0.34
CA HIS A 150 -11.14 -2.66 -0.89
C HIS A 150 -12.37 -2.30 -1.72
N ALA A 151 -13.50 -1.99 -1.08
CA ALA A 151 -14.70 -1.52 -1.78
C ALA A 151 -14.45 -0.17 -2.48
N ALA A 152 -13.76 0.77 -1.82
CA ALA A 152 -13.44 2.06 -2.40
C ALA A 152 -12.49 1.94 -3.60
N VAL A 153 -11.44 1.10 -3.50
CA VAL A 153 -10.50 0.84 -4.60
C VAL A 153 -11.23 0.18 -5.78
N ALA A 154 -12.02 -0.86 -5.51
CA ALA A 154 -12.79 -1.56 -6.55
C ALA A 154 -13.75 -0.61 -7.27
N GLN A 155 -14.52 0.18 -6.52
CA GLN A 155 -15.45 1.14 -7.09
C GLN A 155 -14.74 2.16 -7.98
N ALA A 156 -13.63 2.75 -7.52
CA ALA A 156 -12.89 3.73 -8.31
C ALA A 156 -12.36 3.13 -9.63
N ILE A 157 -11.84 1.90 -9.59
CA ILE A 157 -11.36 1.19 -10.77
C ILE A 157 -12.52 0.86 -11.73
N ASP A 158 -13.66 0.40 -11.22
CA ASP A 158 -14.84 0.08 -12.01
C ASP A 158 -15.40 1.33 -12.71
N GLU A 159 -15.50 2.45 -11.98
CA GLU A 159 -15.95 3.73 -12.53
C GLU A 159 -15.00 4.28 -13.62
N ALA A 160 -13.68 4.21 -13.37
CA ALA A 160 -12.66 4.60 -14.34
C ALA A 160 -12.77 3.74 -15.60
N HIS A 161 -12.83 2.41 -15.44
CA HIS A 161 -12.95 1.47 -16.56
C HIS A 161 -14.26 1.67 -17.34
N ALA A 162 -15.40 1.82 -16.66
CA ALA A 162 -16.69 2.04 -17.31
C ALA A 162 -16.71 3.33 -18.14
N ARG A 163 -16.06 4.38 -17.67
CA ARG A 163 -16.04 5.71 -18.33
C ARG A 163 -15.07 5.77 -19.51
N HIS A 164 -13.91 5.10 -19.40
CA HIS A 164 -12.80 5.26 -20.36
C HIS A 164 -12.52 4.00 -21.20
N GLY A 165 -13.12 2.85 -20.84
CA GLY A 165 -12.84 1.55 -21.47
C GLY A 165 -11.52 0.92 -21.01
N TYR A 166 -10.84 1.54 -20.04
CA TYR A 166 -9.66 1.03 -19.35
C TYR A 166 -9.47 1.73 -18.00
N SER A 167 -8.66 1.15 -17.14
CA SER A 167 -8.23 1.76 -15.87
C SER A 167 -6.74 1.57 -15.66
N LEU A 168 -6.10 2.58 -15.06
CA LEU A 168 -4.72 2.59 -14.61
C LEU A 168 -4.70 2.74 -13.10
N HIS A 169 -4.42 1.67 -12.38
CA HIS A 169 -4.33 1.68 -10.93
C HIS A 169 -2.88 1.66 -10.48
N ILE A 170 -2.50 2.62 -9.64
CA ILE A 170 -1.18 2.72 -9.02
C ILE A 170 -1.32 2.53 -7.52
N ASN A 171 -0.80 1.41 -7.04
CA ASN A 171 -0.71 1.09 -5.63
C ASN A 171 0.58 1.70 -5.06
N CYS A 172 0.42 2.77 -4.28
CA CYS A 172 1.51 3.66 -3.85
C CYS A 172 2.12 3.19 -2.52
N HIS A 173 3.42 2.91 -2.54
CA HIS A 173 4.17 2.42 -1.39
C HIS A 173 5.51 3.13 -1.23
N SER A 174 6.15 2.88 -0.09
CA SER A 174 7.56 3.19 0.11
C SER A 174 8.29 2.04 0.80
N MET A 175 9.58 1.97 0.55
CA MET A 175 10.47 0.96 1.09
C MET A 175 11.66 1.59 1.79
N PRO A 176 12.28 0.93 2.80
CA PRO A 176 13.50 1.43 3.43
C PRO A 176 14.67 1.42 2.44
N ALA A 177 15.69 2.23 2.68
CA ALA A 177 16.92 2.25 1.85
C ALA A 177 17.66 0.90 1.85
N ILE A 178 17.59 0.20 2.97
CA ILE A 178 18.17 -1.14 3.15
C ILE A 178 17.11 -2.03 3.79
N ALA A 179 16.89 -3.20 3.20
CA ALA A 179 15.97 -4.19 3.75
C ALA A 179 16.40 -4.58 5.18
N GLY A 180 15.44 -4.61 6.11
CA GLY A 180 15.70 -4.98 7.49
C GLY A 180 16.22 -6.42 7.63
N SER A 181 16.88 -6.73 8.74
CA SER A 181 17.43 -8.07 9.01
C SER A 181 16.36 -9.16 9.13
N HIS A 182 15.11 -8.78 9.43
CA HIS A 182 13.96 -9.67 9.51
C HIS A 182 13.03 -9.55 8.27
N ALA A 183 13.53 -8.94 7.18
CA ALA A 183 12.78 -8.93 5.93
C ALA A 183 12.55 -10.36 5.42
N THR A 184 11.37 -10.63 4.91
CA THR A 184 10.99 -11.96 4.38
C THR A 184 11.85 -12.36 3.19
N ASP A 185 12.20 -11.37 2.38
CA ASP A 185 12.93 -11.55 1.14
C ASP A 185 14.16 -10.62 1.17
N PHE A 186 15.33 -11.17 0.86
CA PHE A 186 16.58 -10.41 0.69
C PHE A 186 16.98 -9.49 1.86
N PRO A 187 17.12 -9.99 3.12
CA PRO A 187 17.55 -9.17 4.24
C PRO A 187 18.90 -8.51 3.95
N GLY A 188 19.02 -7.21 4.27
CA GLY A 188 20.24 -6.42 4.02
C GLY A 188 20.41 -5.93 2.58
N LEU A 189 19.47 -6.20 1.68
CA LEU A 189 19.51 -5.69 0.30
C LEU A 189 19.40 -4.15 0.31
N ALA A 190 20.32 -3.49 -0.37
CA ALA A 190 20.19 -2.07 -0.69
C ALA A 190 19.19 -1.91 -1.85
N HIS A 191 18.12 -1.14 -1.63
CA HIS A 191 17.09 -0.95 -2.62
C HIS A 191 17.43 0.15 -3.62
N ALA A 192 16.98 -0.03 -4.86
CA ALA A 192 16.93 1.01 -5.89
C ALA A 192 16.08 2.21 -5.41
N ASP A 193 16.10 3.32 -6.15
CA ASP A 193 15.29 4.49 -5.83
C ASP A 193 13.80 4.22 -6.02
N PHE A 194 13.46 3.40 -7.02
CA PHE A 194 12.09 2.91 -7.27
C PHE A 194 12.10 1.41 -7.54
N VAL A 195 10.99 0.76 -7.18
CA VAL A 195 10.65 -0.58 -7.68
C VAL A 195 9.26 -0.52 -8.30
N ILE A 196 9.16 -1.01 -9.54
CA ILE A 196 7.89 -1.16 -10.28
C ILE A 196 7.51 -2.63 -10.28
N GLY A 197 6.33 -2.94 -9.75
CA GLY A 197 5.83 -4.31 -9.63
C GLY A 197 4.49 -4.49 -10.33
N ASP A 198 4.44 -5.41 -11.32
CA ASP A 198 3.23 -5.80 -12.04
C ASP A 198 3.03 -7.33 -12.06
N ARG A 199 3.67 -8.00 -11.10
CA ARG A 199 3.60 -9.46 -10.93
C ARG A 199 3.99 -10.21 -12.21
N ASP A 200 5.12 -9.82 -12.79
CA ASP A 200 5.67 -10.38 -14.03
C ASP A 200 4.69 -10.27 -15.21
N GLY A 201 4.06 -9.09 -15.36
CA GLY A 201 3.11 -8.80 -16.45
C GLY A 201 1.70 -9.34 -16.23
N SER A 202 1.42 -9.99 -15.10
CA SER A 202 0.09 -10.57 -14.84
C SER A 202 -0.97 -9.55 -14.41
N THR A 203 -0.56 -8.37 -13.92
CA THR A 203 -1.49 -7.35 -13.41
C THR A 203 -1.50 -6.06 -14.22
N ALA A 204 -0.54 -5.88 -15.11
CA ALA A 204 -0.51 -4.78 -16.09
C ALA A 204 0.17 -5.24 -17.38
N ASP A 205 -0.08 -4.50 -18.48
CA ASP A 205 0.67 -4.69 -19.70
C ASP A 205 2.15 -4.35 -19.46
N PRO A 206 3.10 -5.24 -19.78
CA PRO A 206 4.52 -4.99 -19.57
C PRO A 206 5.02 -3.73 -20.26
N ALA A 207 4.48 -3.35 -21.43
CA ALA A 207 4.85 -2.12 -22.13
C ALA A 207 4.53 -0.87 -21.30
N LEU A 208 3.40 -0.88 -20.55
CA LEU A 208 3.06 0.19 -19.63
C LEU A 208 4.08 0.29 -18.47
N SER A 209 4.40 -0.84 -17.83
CA SER A 209 5.37 -0.89 -16.73
C SER A 209 6.76 -0.46 -17.18
N GLN A 210 7.22 -0.92 -18.35
CA GLN A 210 8.50 -0.51 -18.95
C GLN A 210 8.54 0.99 -19.27
N ARG A 211 7.41 1.57 -19.70
CA ARG A 211 7.30 3.01 -19.93
C ARG A 211 7.49 3.82 -18.65
N LEU A 212 6.93 3.35 -17.51
CA LEU A 212 7.17 3.96 -16.20
C LEU A 212 8.64 3.86 -15.82
N CYS A 213 9.23 2.67 -15.92
CA CYS A 213 10.65 2.45 -15.64
C CYS A 213 11.56 3.37 -16.48
N ALA A 214 11.29 3.48 -17.78
CA ALA A 214 12.07 4.34 -18.68
C ALA A 214 11.96 5.82 -18.31
N HIS A 215 10.77 6.29 -17.95
CA HIS A 215 10.53 7.67 -17.52
C HIS A 215 11.32 8.00 -16.23
N LEU A 216 11.26 7.14 -15.23
CA LEU A 216 11.97 7.33 -13.97
C LEU A 216 13.50 7.28 -14.18
N ARG A 217 13.99 6.33 -14.99
CA ARG A 217 15.43 6.27 -15.33
C ARG A 217 15.91 7.50 -16.08
N ALA A 218 15.10 8.04 -17.00
CA ALA A 218 15.40 9.30 -17.69
C ALA A 218 15.45 10.49 -16.72
N GLY A 219 14.72 10.43 -15.61
CA GLY A 219 14.79 11.39 -14.50
C GLY A 219 16.03 11.21 -13.60
N GLY A 220 16.90 10.22 -13.88
CA GLY A 220 18.13 9.97 -13.12
C GLY A 220 17.97 8.98 -11.95
N TYR A 221 16.81 8.35 -11.78
CA TYR A 221 16.57 7.38 -10.72
C TYR A 221 17.04 5.97 -11.09
N SER A 222 17.55 5.23 -10.12
CA SER A 222 17.71 3.78 -10.22
C SER A 222 16.34 3.10 -10.09
N VAL A 223 16.03 2.16 -10.99
CA VAL A 223 14.71 1.52 -11.04
C VAL A 223 14.87 0.03 -11.24
N ASP A 224 14.34 -0.75 -10.30
CA ASP A 224 14.19 -2.20 -10.40
C ASP A 224 12.77 -2.55 -10.87
N TYR A 225 12.63 -3.70 -11.53
CA TYR A 225 11.37 -4.18 -12.05
C TYR A 225 11.08 -5.58 -11.54
N ASN A 226 9.96 -5.73 -10.83
CA ASN A 226 9.52 -6.97 -10.20
C ASN A 226 10.55 -7.59 -9.21
N HIS A 227 11.51 -6.81 -8.72
CA HIS A 227 12.51 -7.25 -7.77
C HIS A 227 12.89 -6.11 -6.81
N PRO A 228 12.91 -6.31 -5.50
CA PRO A 228 12.44 -7.50 -4.77
C PRO A 228 10.90 -7.56 -4.65
N TYR A 229 10.20 -6.47 -4.95
CA TYR A 229 8.75 -6.34 -4.76
C TYR A 229 8.01 -6.43 -6.09
N LYS A 230 7.25 -7.52 -6.26
CA LYS A 230 6.46 -7.76 -7.49
C LYS A 230 5.03 -7.20 -7.44
N GLY A 231 4.61 -6.73 -6.27
CA GLY A 231 3.22 -6.43 -5.99
C GLY A 231 2.49 -7.57 -5.28
N VAL A 232 1.55 -7.22 -4.41
CA VAL A 232 0.83 -8.15 -3.55
C VAL A 232 -0.68 -8.11 -3.82
N GLU A 233 -1.50 -8.06 -2.78
CA GLU A 233 -2.94 -8.32 -2.87
C GLU A 233 -3.69 -7.30 -3.74
N LEU A 234 -3.45 -6.00 -3.54
CA LEU A 234 -4.21 -4.97 -4.25
C LEU A 234 -3.99 -5.05 -5.77
N VAL A 235 -2.73 -5.18 -6.21
CA VAL A 235 -2.48 -5.32 -7.66
C VAL A 235 -2.94 -6.68 -8.20
N ARG A 236 -2.82 -7.77 -7.41
CA ARG A 236 -3.30 -9.10 -7.79
C ARG A 236 -4.82 -9.11 -8.00
N ARG A 237 -5.55 -8.46 -7.11
CA ARG A 237 -7.01 -8.44 -7.10
C ARG A 237 -7.60 -7.58 -8.21
N HIS A 238 -6.97 -6.46 -8.52
CA HIS A 238 -7.52 -5.45 -9.41
C HIS A 238 -6.89 -5.43 -10.81
N GLY A 239 -5.75 -6.09 -11.00
CA GLY A 239 -5.07 -6.18 -12.28
C GLY A 239 -5.68 -7.29 -13.16
N ASN A 240 -6.07 -6.93 -14.39
CA ASN A 240 -6.49 -7.84 -15.46
C ASN A 240 -6.23 -7.17 -16.80
N PRO A 241 -4.98 -7.19 -17.31
CA PRO A 241 -4.62 -6.50 -18.54
C PRO A 241 -5.42 -6.96 -19.77
N ALA A 242 -5.84 -8.22 -19.80
CA ALA A 242 -6.70 -8.73 -20.88
C ALA A 242 -8.08 -8.04 -20.93
N ALA A 243 -8.54 -7.48 -19.80
CA ALA A 243 -9.75 -6.67 -19.70
C ALA A 243 -9.45 -5.16 -19.66
N ASN A 244 -8.26 -4.72 -20.07
CA ASN A 244 -7.80 -3.32 -19.98
C ASN A 244 -7.86 -2.72 -18.55
N ARG A 245 -7.64 -3.56 -17.54
CA ARG A 245 -7.49 -3.15 -16.13
C ARG A 245 -6.03 -3.36 -15.73
N HIS A 246 -5.28 -2.28 -15.65
CA HIS A 246 -3.86 -2.34 -15.33
C HIS A 246 -3.64 -1.88 -13.90
N SER A 247 -2.89 -2.69 -13.13
CA SER A 247 -2.60 -2.42 -11.73
C SER A 247 -1.11 -2.63 -11.46
N ILE A 248 -0.42 -1.58 -11.00
CA ILE A 248 1.03 -1.53 -10.81
C ILE A 248 1.32 -1.05 -9.40
N GLN A 249 2.17 -1.78 -8.68
CA GLN A 249 2.74 -1.33 -7.41
C GLN A 249 3.96 -0.47 -7.67
N VAL A 250 4.04 0.68 -7.02
CA VAL A 250 5.17 1.60 -7.07
C VAL A 250 5.74 1.76 -5.68
N GLU A 251 6.96 1.29 -5.49
CA GLU A 251 7.72 1.46 -4.26
C GLU A 251 8.72 2.61 -4.43
N ILE A 252 8.72 3.53 -3.48
CA ILE A 252 9.65 4.67 -3.42
C ILE A 252 10.63 4.47 -2.28
N ASN A 253 11.92 4.56 -2.55
CA ASN A 253 12.93 4.52 -1.49
C ASN A 253 12.80 5.74 -0.60
N ARG A 254 12.62 5.50 0.71
CA ARG A 254 12.41 6.54 1.74
C ARG A 254 13.55 7.54 1.81
N LYS A 255 14.80 7.11 1.51
CA LYS A 255 15.97 8.01 1.47
C LYS A 255 15.81 9.22 0.54
N LEU A 256 14.89 9.16 -0.45
CA LEU A 256 14.69 10.23 -1.42
C LEU A 256 13.95 11.43 -0.85
N TYR A 257 13.20 11.25 0.26
CA TYR A 257 12.31 12.31 0.74
C TYR A 257 12.26 12.49 2.27
N MET A 258 12.79 11.51 3.03
CA MET A 258 12.75 11.56 4.49
C MET A 258 13.99 10.94 5.13
N ASP A 259 14.26 11.32 6.37
CA ASP A 259 15.18 10.63 7.27
C ASP A 259 14.44 9.46 7.92
N GLU A 260 14.94 8.24 7.71
CA GLU A 260 14.26 7.02 8.18
C GLU A 260 14.32 6.83 9.71
N ALA A 261 15.30 7.44 10.39
CA ALA A 261 15.44 7.32 11.84
C ALA A 261 14.45 8.24 12.57
N THR A 262 14.24 9.44 12.05
CA THR A 262 13.39 10.48 12.66
C THR A 262 12.01 10.59 12.03
N LEU A 263 11.81 9.96 10.87
CA LEU A 263 10.63 10.10 9.99
C LEU A 263 10.38 11.54 9.53
N ALA A 264 11.36 12.42 9.64
CA ALA A 264 11.26 13.81 9.24
C ALA A 264 11.48 13.97 7.74
N LEU A 265 10.63 14.79 7.09
CA LEU A 265 10.86 15.18 5.69
C LEU A 265 12.15 15.96 5.56
N HIS A 266 12.87 15.78 4.46
CA HIS A 266 14.05 16.57 4.13
C HIS A 266 13.93 17.28 2.76
N ALA A 267 14.94 18.00 2.33
CA ALA A 267 14.91 18.83 1.12
C ALA A 267 14.62 18.06 -0.18
N GLY A 268 14.75 16.74 -0.20
CA GLY A 268 14.41 15.88 -1.34
C GLY A 268 12.92 15.70 -1.59
N PHE A 269 12.05 16.03 -0.62
CA PHE A 269 10.61 15.82 -0.73
C PHE A 269 9.97 16.58 -1.90
N GLU A 270 10.20 17.88 -2.01
CA GLU A 270 9.58 18.68 -3.08
C GLU A 270 10.14 18.37 -4.49
N PRO A 271 11.46 18.14 -4.69
CA PRO A 271 11.96 17.59 -5.95
C PRO A 271 11.28 16.27 -6.35
N LEU A 272 11.23 15.30 -5.46
CA LEU A 272 10.58 14.02 -5.73
C LEU A 272 9.09 14.19 -6.07
N ARG A 273 8.39 15.02 -5.31
CA ARG A 273 6.97 15.30 -5.56
C ARG A 273 6.72 15.95 -6.91
N ARG A 274 7.62 16.82 -7.37
CA ARG A 274 7.58 17.37 -8.73
C ARG A 274 7.75 16.28 -9.79
N ASP A 275 8.68 15.35 -9.59
CA ASP A 275 8.95 14.28 -10.55
C ASP A 275 7.80 13.24 -10.56
N LEU A 276 7.17 12.99 -9.42
CA LEU A 276 5.93 12.21 -9.35
C LEU A 276 4.76 12.89 -10.08
N ARG A 277 4.69 14.24 -10.07
CA ARG A 277 3.71 14.98 -10.91
C ARG A 277 3.94 14.73 -12.40
N ALA A 278 5.20 14.64 -12.84
CA ALA A 278 5.54 14.31 -14.22
C ALA A 278 5.16 12.85 -14.54
N LEU A 279 5.42 11.91 -13.63
CA LEU A 279 5.00 10.50 -13.78
C LEU A 279 3.47 10.36 -13.89
N VAL A 280 2.71 11.03 -13.03
CA VAL A 280 1.24 11.08 -13.11
C VAL A 280 0.79 11.72 -14.43
N GLY A 281 1.47 12.76 -14.91
CA GLY A 281 1.23 13.36 -16.22
C GLY A 281 1.44 12.38 -17.38
N LEU A 282 2.50 11.56 -17.30
CA LEU A 282 2.76 10.49 -18.28
C LEU A 282 1.62 9.46 -18.29
N LEU A 283 1.18 9.01 -17.11
CA LEU A 283 0.10 8.05 -16.98
C LEU A 283 -1.21 8.57 -17.56
N LEU A 284 -1.56 9.83 -17.27
CA LEU A 284 -2.76 10.48 -17.80
C LEU A 284 -2.73 10.66 -19.33
N ALA A 285 -1.53 10.77 -19.93
CA ALA A 285 -1.33 10.87 -21.37
C ALA A 285 -1.19 9.49 -22.06
N THR A 286 -1.24 8.38 -21.30
CA THR A 286 -1.04 7.04 -21.84
C THR A 286 -2.36 6.29 -21.93
N ASP A 287 -2.74 5.89 -23.15
CA ASP A 287 -3.78 4.87 -23.36
C ASP A 287 -3.07 3.52 -23.57
N PRO A 288 -3.19 2.58 -22.62
CA PRO A 288 -2.49 1.31 -22.70
C PRO A 288 -2.88 0.47 -23.92
N ARG A 289 -4.08 0.67 -24.47
CA ARG A 289 -4.57 -0.03 -25.67
C ARG A 289 -3.82 0.38 -26.95
N GLN A 290 -3.07 1.45 -26.90
CA GLN A 290 -2.27 1.99 -28.01
C GLN A 290 -0.77 1.70 -27.88
N LEU A 291 -0.36 1.03 -26.80
CA LEU A 291 1.04 0.65 -26.63
C LEU A 291 1.39 -0.50 -27.58
N ALA A 292 2.56 -0.41 -28.20
CA ALA A 292 3.11 -1.54 -28.94
C ALA A 292 3.44 -2.68 -27.96
N PRO A 293 3.26 -3.95 -28.34
CA PRO A 293 3.71 -5.07 -27.52
C PRO A 293 5.19 -4.93 -27.13
N ALA A 294 5.50 -5.25 -25.87
CA ALA A 294 6.87 -5.19 -25.31
C ALA A 294 7.76 -6.30 -25.88
#